data_26042afb8828b27d4262c73ef09b58f8
#
_entry.id   26042afb8828b27d4262c73ef09b58f8
#
_cell.length_a   1.000
_cell.length_b   1.000
_cell.length_c   1.000
_cell.angle_alpha   90.00
_cell.angle_beta   90.00
_cell.angle_gamma   90.00
#
_symmetry.space_group_name_H-M   'P 1'
#
loop_
_entity.id
_entity.type
_entity.pdbx_description
1 polymer ?
#
loop_
_entity_poly.entity_id
_entity_poly.type
_entity_poly.pdbx_seq_one_letter_code
_entity_poly.pdbx_strand_id
1 'polypeptide(L)'
;MYKRQEIYINAIANTIKPCIEKASFDKIVFSYHGIPKRQAKKTDETGEHCFSDSNCCEIAGDGSKDCYRSHTRIASDLTAKKLGLSDDQWEVAYQSRLGPGWLTPFTDKRLAELPEEGKKNIAVLCPSFISDCLETLEEIDIRGRKTFFDAGGEIMTYIPCLNDSEDTINLLENLVKSA
;
A
#
# COMPACT_ATOMS: atom_id res chain seq x y z
N MET A 1 -13.45 -1.05 10.10
CA MET A 1 -12.29 -0.18 9.76
C MET A 1 -12.52 0.45 8.38
N TYR A 2 -12.37 1.76 8.24
CA TYR A 2 -12.71 2.54 7.03
C TYR A 2 -11.97 2.12 5.74
N LYS A 3 -10.78 1.53 5.84
CA LYS A 3 -9.95 1.12 4.68
C LYS A 3 -10.58 0.04 3.78
N ARG A 4 -11.69 -0.58 4.18
CA ARG A 4 -12.48 -1.50 3.33
C ARG A 4 -13.75 -0.84 2.80
N GLN A 5 -14.05 0.39 3.22
CA GLN A 5 -15.25 1.08 2.76
C GLN A 5 -15.06 1.52 1.31
N GLU A 6 -16.11 1.39 0.54
CA GLU A 6 -16.09 1.73 -0.89
C GLU A 6 -15.66 3.18 -1.13
N ILE A 7 -16.07 4.11 -0.27
CA ILE A 7 -15.69 5.52 -0.37
C ILE A 7 -14.17 5.73 -0.28
N TYR A 8 -13.49 4.98 0.60
CA TYR A 8 -12.02 5.04 0.69
C TYR A 8 -11.34 4.42 -0.53
N ILE A 9 -11.83 3.27 -0.99
CA ILE A 9 -11.29 2.60 -2.19
C ILE A 9 -11.47 3.49 -3.43
N ASN A 10 -12.62 4.17 -3.54
CA ASN A 10 -12.89 5.12 -4.61
C ASN A 10 -11.91 6.29 -4.57
N ALA A 11 -11.68 6.89 -3.39
CA ALA A 11 -10.75 8.00 -3.23
C ALA A 11 -9.33 7.60 -3.67
N ILE A 12 -8.82 6.45 -3.23
CA ILE A 12 -7.50 5.95 -3.66
C ILE A 12 -7.48 5.65 -5.16
N ALA A 13 -8.50 4.99 -5.72
CA ALA A 13 -8.56 4.70 -7.14
C ALA A 13 -8.57 5.98 -7.99
N ASN A 14 -9.32 7.00 -7.57
CA ASN A 14 -9.39 8.31 -8.25
C ASN A 14 -8.02 9.03 -8.27
N THR A 15 -7.19 8.84 -7.24
CA THR A 15 -5.82 9.41 -7.22
C THR A 15 -4.90 8.69 -8.20
N ILE A 16 -5.05 7.39 -8.39
CA ILE A 16 -4.23 6.57 -9.29
C ILE A 16 -4.66 6.74 -10.75
N LYS A 17 -5.96 6.81 -11.01
CA LYS A 17 -6.55 6.78 -12.34
C LYS A 17 -5.92 7.76 -13.34
N PRO A 18 -5.70 9.05 -13.01
CA PRO A 18 -5.08 9.99 -13.94
C PRO A 18 -3.64 9.62 -14.34
N CYS A 19 -2.94 8.86 -13.49
CA CYS A 19 -1.58 8.43 -13.76
C CYS A 19 -1.57 7.26 -14.76
N ILE A 20 -2.43 6.25 -14.56
CA ILE A 20 -2.51 5.08 -15.47
C ILE A 20 -3.14 5.42 -16.81
N GLU A 21 -3.96 6.47 -16.91
CA GLU A 21 -4.50 6.97 -18.18
C GLU A 21 -3.43 7.69 -19.02
N LYS A 22 -2.39 8.24 -18.39
CA LYS A 22 -1.31 8.98 -19.06
C LYS A 22 -0.11 8.11 -19.41
N ALA A 23 0.13 7.05 -18.66
CA ALA A 23 1.29 6.18 -18.83
C ALA A 23 0.96 4.75 -18.40
N SER A 24 1.61 3.77 -19.05
CA SER A 24 1.60 2.39 -18.60
C SER A 24 2.70 2.18 -17.59
N PHE A 25 2.42 1.41 -16.54
CA PHE A 25 3.40 1.03 -15.53
C PHE A 25 3.64 -0.48 -15.56
N ASP A 26 4.90 -0.88 -15.40
CA ASP A 26 5.27 -2.28 -15.22
C ASP A 26 4.80 -2.83 -13.86
N LYS A 27 4.74 -1.93 -12.85
CA LYS A 27 4.30 -2.26 -11.51
C LYS A 27 3.76 -1.02 -10.78
N ILE A 28 2.69 -1.22 -9.99
CA ILE A 28 2.19 -0.25 -9.02
C ILE A 28 2.45 -0.79 -7.62
N VAL A 29 3.23 -0.06 -6.82
CA VAL A 29 3.59 -0.44 -5.46
C VAL A 29 2.71 0.30 -4.45
N PHE A 30 1.91 -0.45 -3.70
CA PHE A 30 1.15 0.06 -2.56
C PHE A 30 2.05 -0.02 -1.32
N SER A 31 2.73 1.08 -1.00
CA SER A 31 3.65 1.16 0.14
C SER A 31 2.90 1.58 1.40
N TYR A 32 2.81 0.69 2.37
CA TYR A 32 2.16 0.96 3.66
C TYR A 32 3.20 1.18 4.75
N HIS A 33 2.88 2.00 5.76
CA HIS A 33 3.73 2.06 6.94
C HIS A 33 3.86 0.66 7.57
N GLY A 34 5.07 0.18 7.75
CA GLY A 34 5.33 -1.10 8.39
C GLY A 34 4.95 -1.09 9.86
N ILE A 35 4.64 -2.25 10.41
CA ILE A 35 4.51 -2.49 11.84
C ILE A 35 5.27 -3.77 12.22
N PRO A 36 5.71 -3.92 13.48
CA PRO A 36 6.27 -5.18 13.96
C PRO A 36 5.29 -6.35 13.78
N LYS A 37 5.75 -7.49 13.29
CA LYS A 37 4.93 -8.71 13.14
C LYS A 37 4.22 -9.09 14.43
N ARG A 38 4.86 -8.86 15.59
CA ARG A 38 4.25 -9.10 16.90
C ARG A 38 2.98 -8.28 17.15
N GLN A 39 2.89 -7.06 16.58
CA GLN A 39 1.69 -6.22 16.71
C GLN A 39 0.56 -6.74 15.83
N ALA A 40 0.87 -7.12 14.58
CA ALA A 40 -0.11 -7.77 13.72
C ALA A 40 -0.64 -9.06 14.36
N LYS A 41 0.23 -9.87 14.96
CA LYS A 41 -0.15 -11.12 15.63
C LYS A 41 -1.06 -10.91 16.85
N LYS A 42 -0.93 -9.78 17.55
CA LYS A 42 -1.78 -9.48 18.74
C LYS A 42 -3.26 -9.25 18.38
N THR A 43 -3.58 -8.98 17.13
CA THR A 43 -4.97 -8.80 16.68
C THR A 43 -5.66 -10.10 16.33
N ASP A 44 -4.95 -11.21 16.37
CA ASP A 44 -5.47 -12.56 16.17
C ASP A 44 -5.87 -13.14 17.53
N GLU A 45 -7.15 -13.04 17.85
CA GLU A 45 -7.70 -13.56 19.10
C GLU A 45 -7.68 -15.08 19.18
N THR A 46 -7.58 -15.76 18.04
CA THR A 46 -7.49 -17.24 18.00
C THR A 46 -6.10 -17.73 18.37
N GLY A 47 -5.05 -16.90 18.15
CA GLY A 47 -3.65 -17.23 18.40
C GLY A 47 -3.04 -18.21 17.37
N GLU A 48 -3.83 -18.76 16.46
CA GLU A 48 -3.43 -19.82 15.53
C GLU A 48 -3.47 -19.39 14.05
N HIS A 49 -4.10 -18.26 13.72
CA HIS A 49 -4.31 -17.80 12.35
C HIS A 49 -3.13 -16.98 11.80
N CYS A 50 -2.66 -15.99 12.56
CA CYS A 50 -1.70 -15.00 12.06
C CYS A 50 -0.30 -15.60 11.88
N PHE A 51 0.22 -15.56 10.63
CA PHE A 51 1.49 -16.17 10.22
C PHE A 51 1.55 -17.71 10.33
N SER A 52 0.41 -18.38 10.43
CA SER A 52 0.34 -19.85 10.34
C SER A 52 0.63 -20.34 8.91
N ASP A 53 0.26 -19.53 7.94
CA ASP A 53 0.45 -19.75 6.51
C ASP A 53 0.88 -18.46 5.80
N SER A 54 1.53 -18.57 4.64
CA SER A 54 1.91 -17.40 3.81
C SER A 54 0.70 -16.58 3.38
N ASN A 55 -0.45 -17.23 3.19
CA ASN A 55 -1.69 -16.64 2.69
C ASN A 55 -2.72 -16.35 3.79
N CYS A 56 -2.32 -16.40 5.06
CA CYS A 56 -3.23 -16.16 6.18
C CYS A 56 -4.06 -14.86 6.06
N CYS A 57 -3.57 -13.85 5.34
CA CYS A 57 -4.28 -12.59 5.10
C CYS A 57 -5.39 -12.70 4.04
N GLU A 58 -5.40 -13.74 3.24
CA GLU A 58 -6.40 -14.01 2.18
C GLU A 58 -7.52 -14.91 2.71
N ILE A 59 -7.26 -15.61 3.82
CA ILE A 59 -8.23 -16.47 4.48
C ILE A 59 -9.13 -15.60 5.38
N ALA A 60 -10.39 -15.48 5.00
CA ALA A 60 -11.38 -14.77 5.82
C ALA A 60 -11.67 -15.56 7.11
N GLY A 61 -11.68 -14.89 8.25
CA GLY A 61 -11.97 -15.49 9.55
C GLY A 61 -11.79 -14.50 10.70
N ASP A 62 -12.11 -14.93 11.91
CA ASP A 62 -12.03 -14.10 13.10
C ASP A 62 -10.59 -13.61 13.36
N GLY A 63 -9.58 -14.45 13.11
CA GLY A 63 -8.18 -14.10 13.27
C GLY A 63 -7.67 -13.04 12.27
N SER A 64 -8.36 -12.80 11.14
CA SER A 64 -7.99 -11.79 10.15
C SER A 64 -8.79 -10.48 10.24
N LYS A 65 -9.87 -10.47 11.04
CA LYS A 65 -10.85 -9.37 11.11
C LYS A 65 -10.21 -8.00 11.38
N ASP A 66 -9.29 -7.92 12.32
CA ASP A 66 -8.63 -6.70 12.74
C ASP A 66 -7.13 -6.67 12.37
N CYS A 67 -6.67 -7.66 11.58
CA CYS A 67 -5.28 -7.75 11.17
C CYS A 67 -4.90 -6.63 10.20
N TYR A 68 -3.92 -5.79 10.58
CA TYR A 68 -3.42 -4.70 9.75
C TYR A 68 -2.90 -5.20 8.38
N ARG A 69 -2.14 -6.30 8.37
CA ARG A 69 -1.60 -6.89 7.13
C ARG A 69 -2.73 -7.32 6.18
N SER A 70 -3.79 -7.95 6.71
CA SER A 70 -4.98 -8.31 5.93
C SER A 70 -5.66 -7.07 5.35
N HIS A 71 -5.81 -6.01 6.16
CA HIS A 71 -6.42 -4.77 5.71
C HIS A 71 -5.64 -4.09 4.58
N THR A 72 -4.30 -4.07 4.63
CA THR A 72 -3.48 -3.48 3.55
C THR A 72 -3.65 -4.25 2.24
N ARG A 73 -3.63 -5.59 2.30
CA ARG A 73 -3.82 -6.44 1.11
C ARG A 73 -5.21 -6.29 0.51
N ILE A 74 -6.26 -6.37 1.34
CA ILE A 74 -7.65 -6.23 0.87
C ILE A 74 -7.89 -4.86 0.25
N ALA A 75 -7.41 -3.78 0.88
CA ALA A 75 -7.58 -2.44 0.33
C ALA A 75 -6.87 -2.28 -1.02
N SER A 76 -5.65 -2.82 -1.16
CA SER A 76 -4.92 -2.80 -2.42
C SER A 76 -5.59 -3.65 -3.50
N ASP A 77 -6.04 -4.87 -3.17
CA ASP A 77 -6.76 -5.74 -4.08
C ASP A 77 -8.06 -5.10 -4.61
N LEU A 78 -8.88 -4.53 -3.70
CA LEU A 78 -10.11 -3.84 -4.09
C LEU A 78 -9.82 -2.62 -4.99
N THR A 79 -8.76 -1.87 -4.70
CA THR A 79 -8.33 -0.74 -5.52
C THR A 79 -7.85 -1.21 -6.90
N ALA A 80 -7.01 -2.25 -6.94
CA ALA A 80 -6.49 -2.82 -8.18
C ALA A 80 -7.63 -3.35 -9.08
N LYS A 81 -8.58 -4.09 -8.50
CA LYS A 81 -9.78 -4.57 -9.21
C LYS A 81 -10.61 -3.42 -9.78
N LYS A 82 -10.78 -2.35 -9.01
CA LYS A 82 -11.51 -1.17 -9.48
C LYS A 82 -10.82 -0.46 -10.65
N LEU A 83 -9.50 -0.52 -10.71
CA LEU A 83 -8.69 0.05 -11.78
C LEU A 83 -8.49 -0.92 -12.96
N GLY A 84 -8.98 -2.16 -12.87
CA GLY A 84 -8.80 -3.19 -13.91
C GLY A 84 -7.37 -3.72 -14.01
N LEU A 85 -6.59 -3.63 -12.92
CA LEU A 85 -5.22 -4.12 -12.90
C LEU A 85 -5.21 -5.65 -12.71
N SER A 86 -4.33 -6.33 -13.44
CA SER A 86 -4.04 -7.75 -13.22
C SER A 86 -3.12 -7.96 -12.02
N ASP A 87 -3.11 -9.16 -11.44
CA ASP A 87 -2.37 -9.47 -10.21
C ASP A 87 -0.85 -9.24 -10.33
N ASP A 88 -0.30 -9.36 -11.54
CA ASP A 88 1.11 -9.12 -11.81
C ASP A 88 1.46 -7.62 -11.95
N GLN A 89 0.47 -6.73 -12.08
CA GLN A 89 0.68 -5.29 -12.23
C GLN A 89 0.79 -4.52 -10.91
N TRP A 90 0.54 -5.16 -9.77
CA TRP A 90 0.64 -4.48 -8.48
C TRP A 90 1.24 -5.35 -7.38
N GLU A 91 1.70 -4.71 -6.32
CA GLU A 91 2.17 -5.39 -5.11
C GLU A 91 2.00 -4.52 -3.87
N VAL A 92 2.01 -5.15 -2.68
CA VAL A 92 2.06 -4.48 -1.38
C VAL A 92 3.45 -4.59 -0.80
N ALA A 93 4.00 -3.47 -0.35
CA ALA A 93 5.25 -3.40 0.40
C ALA A 93 5.08 -2.55 1.66
N TYR A 94 6.06 -2.63 2.57
CA TYR A 94 6.03 -1.94 3.86
C TYR A 94 7.27 -1.08 4.05
N GLN A 95 7.05 0.21 4.36
CA GLN A 95 8.06 1.23 4.60
C GLN A 95 8.31 1.52 6.08
N SER A 96 9.24 2.39 6.40
CA SER A 96 9.47 3.02 7.72
C SER A 96 9.78 2.01 8.83
N ARG A 97 10.47 0.91 8.49
CA ARG A 97 10.87 -0.07 9.49
C ARG A 97 12.00 0.45 10.38
N LEU A 98 11.95 0.10 11.65
CA LEU A 98 13.02 0.41 12.61
C LEU A 98 13.97 -0.77 12.88
N GLY A 99 13.71 -1.96 12.32
CA GLY A 99 14.56 -3.12 12.56
C GLY A 99 13.99 -4.44 12.04
N PRO A 100 14.59 -5.58 12.41
CA PRO A 100 14.10 -6.90 12.04
C PRO A 100 12.75 -7.22 12.71
N GLY A 101 12.01 -8.16 12.14
CA GLY A 101 10.72 -8.59 12.71
C GLY A 101 9.54 -7.68 12.37
N TRP A 102 9.69 -6.79 11.39
CA TRP A 102 8.62 -5.98 10.82
C TRP A 102 7.96 -6.69 9.65
N LEU A 103 6.77 -6.21 9.23
CA LEU A 103 6.06 -6.73 8.05
C LEU A 103 6.93 -6.61 6.79
N THR A 104 6.83 -7.61 5.95
CA THR A 104 7.56 -7.73 4.67
C THR A 104 6.61 -7.99 3.51
N PRO A 105 7.03 -7.73 2.23
CA PRO A 105 8.34 -7.23 1.81
C PRO A 105 8.57 -5.77 2.21
N PHE A 106 9.83 -5.34 2.29
CA PHE A 106 10.19 -3.96 2.59
C PHE A 106 10.22 -3.11 1.34
N THR A 107 9.65 -1.91 1.36
CA THR A 107 9.55 -1.03 0.19
C THR A 107 10.94 -0.65 -0.35
N ASP A 108 11.89 -0.28 0.52
CA ASP A 108 13.26 0.08 0.10
C ASP A 108 13.97 -1.07 -0.64
N LYS A 109 13.73 -2.31 -0.23
CA LYS A 109 14.30 -3.49 -0.92
C LYS A 109 13.59 -3.76 -2.24
N ARG A 110 12.26 -3.71 -2.26
CA ARG A 110 11.49 -3.91 -3.49
C ARG A 110 11.86 -2.90 -4.57
N LEU A 111 12.06 -1.62 -4.19
CA LEU A 111 12.50 -0.59 -5.12
C LEU A 111 13.89 -0.87 -5.73
N ALA A 112 14.77 -1.57 -5.01
CA ALA A 112 16.04 -2.01 -5.57
C ALA A 112 15.92 -3.27 -6.44
N GLU A 113 15.00 -4.19 -6.12
CA GLU A 113 14.80 -5.47 -6.79
C GLU A 113 14.01 -5.34 -8.10
N LEU A 114 13.00 -4.46 -8.14
CA LEU A 114 12.09 -4.32 -9.29
C LEU A 114 12.81 -4.06 -10.63
N PRO A 115 13.85 -3.19 -10.73
CA PRO A 115 14.59 -3.01 -11.98
C PRO A 115 15.31 -4.28 -12.44
N GLU A 116 15.84 -5.09 -11.54
CA GLU A 116 16.46 -6.39 -11.83
C GLU A 116 15.44 -7.40 -12.36
N GLU A 117 14.18 -7.31 -11.93
CA GLU A 117 13.05 -8.08 -12.45
C GLU A 117 12.50 -7.55 -13.79
N GLY A 118 13.14 -6.52 -14.37
CA GLY A 118 12.71 -5.87 -15.61
C GLY A 118 11.56 -4.86 -15.43
N LYS A 119 11.20 -4.52 -14.19
CA LYS A 119 10.15 -3.53 -13.87
C LYS A 119 10.78 -2.15 -13.73
N LYS A 120 10.95 -1.46 -14.84
CA LYS A 120 11.72 -0.20 -14.93
C LYS A 120 10.86 1.07 -14.93
N ASN A 121 9.55 0.93 -15.14
CA ASN A 121 8.58 2.03 -15.09
C ASN A 121 7.52 1.70 -14.04
N ILE A 122 7.62 2.33 -12.87
CA ILE A 122 6.75 2.02 -11.73
C ILE A 122 6.00 3.26 -11.22
N ALA A 123 4.86 2.99 -10.58
CA ALA A 123 4.19 3.97 -9.73
C ALA A 123 4.23 3.52 -8.27
N VAL A 124 4.37 4.45 -7.35
CA VAL A 124 4.34 4.18 -5.90
C VAL A 124 3.37 5.12 -5.21
N LEU A 125 2.53 4.58 -4.32
CA LEU A 125 1.61 5.34 -3.48
C LEU A 125 1.64 4.83 -2.05
N CYS A 126 1.24 5.68 -1.10
CA CYS A 126 1.30 5.41 0.34
C CYS A 126 -0.08 5.43 1.01
N PRO A 127 -0.95 4.40 0.83
CA PRO A 127 -2.35 4.48 1.26
C PRO A 127 -2.58 4.51 2.77
N SER A 128 -1.60 4.21 3.60
CA SER A 128 -1.74 4.35 5.06
C SER A 128 -1.71 5.80 5.53
N PHE A 129 -1.29 6.71 4.67
CA PHE A 129 -1.21 8.15 4.95
C PHE A 129 -2.33 8.88 4.23
N ILE A 130 -3.08 9.69 4.96
CA ILE A 130 -4.12 10.56 4.38
C ILE A 130 -3.49 11.79 3.73
N SER A 131 -2.45 12.36 4.37
CA SER A 131 -1.71 13.51 3.86
C SER A 131 -0.24 13.16 3.69
N ASP A 132 0.40 13.82 2.73
CA ASP A 132 1.82 13.73 2.53
C ASP A 132 2.60 14.22 3.75
N CYS A 133 3.68 13.52 4.06
CA CYS A 133 4.52 13.74 5.24
C CYS A 133 5.97 13.30 4.93
N LEU A 134 6.85 13.30 5.92
CA LEU A 134 8.25 12.90 5.74
C LEU A 134 8.38 11.46 5.23
N GLU A 135 7.54 10.56 5.75
CA GLU A 135 7.53 9.14 5.37
C GLU A 135 7.08 8.92 3.92
N THR A 136 6.36 9.86 3.33
CA THR A 136 5.90 9.76 1.95
C THR A 136 6.79 10.55 1.00
N LEU A 137 7.14 11.79 1.33
CA LEU A 137 7.91 12.67 0.45
C LEU A 137 9.41 12.39 0.53
N GLU A 138 9.99 12.31 1.75
CA GLU A 138 11.42 12.09 1.88
C GLU A 138 11.76 10.60 1.71
N GLU A 139 11.08 9.71 2.45
CA GLU A 139 11.44 8.29 2.43
C GLU A 139 11.12 7.64 1.09
N ILE A 140 9.94 7.90 0.50
CA ILE A 140 9.51 7.25 -0.74
C ILE A 140 9.87 8.07 -1.96
N ASP A 141 9.43 9.33 -2.05
CA ASP A 141 9.61 10.09 -3.29
C ASP A 141 11.06 10.53 -3.51
N ILE A 142 11.82 10.88 -2.46
CA ILE A 142 13.22 11.30 -2.60
C ILE A 142 14.16 10.10 -2.49
N ARG A 143 14.25 9.44 -1.33
CA ARG A 143 15.17 8.32 -1.11
C ARG A 143 14.81 7.08 -1.90
N GLY A 144 13.52 6.72 -1.92
CA GLY A 144 13.02 5.56 -2.65
C GLY A 144 13.27 5.71 -4.15
N ARG A 145 13.02 6.87 -4.71
CA ARG A 145 13.31 7.22 -6.10
C ARG A 145 14.80 7.07 -6.42
N LYS A 146 15.67 7.59 -5.53
CA LYS A 146 17.11 7.41 -5.69
C LYS A 146 17.50 5.93 -5.69
N THR A 147 16.99 5.14 -4.75
CA THR A 147 17.24 3.69 -4.66
C THR A 147 16.81 2.97 -5.94
N PHE A 148 15.64 3.30 -6.48
CA PHE A 148 15.13 2.70 -7.69
C PHE A 148 16.00 3.03 -8.93
N PHE A 149 16.41 4.29 -9.09
CA PHE A 149 17.27 4.70 -10.21
C PHE A 149 18.69 4.16 -10.09
N ASP A 150 19.27 4.13 -8.90
CA ASP A 150 20.59 3.52 -8.66
C ASP A 150 20.60 2.02 -9.02
N ALA A 151 19.47 1.34 -8.92
CA ALA A 151 19.29 -0.06 -9.29
C ALA A 151 18.95 -0.27 -10.80
N GLY A 152 18.90 0.79 -11.60
CA GLY A 152 18.67 0.72 -13.05
C GLY A 152 17.20 0.92 -13.45
N GLY A 153 16.37 1.44 -12.58
CA GLY A 153 15.01 1.90 -12.91
C GLY A 153 15.04 3.14 -13.82
N GLU A 154 14.00 3.31 -14.62
CA GLU A 154 13.95 4.36 -15.64
C GLU A 154 12.93 5.46 -15.28
N ILE A 155 11.74 5.07 -14.81
CA ILE A 155 10.67 6.00 -14.43
C ILE A 155 10.05 5.55 -13.12
N MET A 156 10.02 6.42 -12.13
CA MET A 156 9.25 6.24 -10.90
C MET A 156 8.30 7.41 -10.71
N THR A 157 7.02 7.14 -10.77
CA THR A 157 5.96 8.11 -10.49
C THR A 157 5.51 7.96 -9.04
N TYR A 158 5.77 8.97 -8.20
CA TYR A 158 5.13 9.05 -6.90
C TYR A 158 3.70 9.58 -7.07
N ILE A 159 2.71 8.86 -6.56
CA ILE A 159 1.32 9.27 -6.53
C ILE A 159 1.04 9.89 -5.17
N PRO A 160 0.71 11.20 -5.09
CA PRO A 160 0.47 11.88 -3.82
C PRO A 160 -0.61 11.21 -2.98
N CYS A 161 -0.54 11.40 -1.67
CA CYS A 161 -1.61 11.04 -0.76
C CYS A 161 -2.90 11.80 -1.10
N LEU A 162 -4.00 11.45 -0.46
CA LEU A 162 -5.30 12.07 -0.71
C LEU A 162 -5.32 13.57 -0.38
N ASN A 163 -4.50 14.01 0.58
CA ASN A 163 -4.35 15.40 1.02
C ASN A 163 -5.72 16.06 1.30
N ASP A 164 -5.95 17.26 0.78
CA ASP A 164 -7.16 18.06 0.93
C ASP A 164 -8.14 17.93 -0.25
N SER A 165 -8.05 16.80 -1.00
CA SER A 165 -8.95 16.55 -2.11
C SER A 165 -10.42 16.46 -1.68
N GLU A 166 -11.36 16.74 -2.61
CA GLU A 166 -12.79 16.54 -2.35
C GLU A 166 -13.12 15.11 -1.88
N ASP A 167 -12.45 14.12 -2.43
CA ASP A 167 -12.61 12.72 -2.00
C ASP A 167 -12.21 12.53 -0.54
N THR A 168 -11.17 13.21 -0.05
CA THR A 168 -10.77 13.20 1.36
C THR A 168 -11.84 13.84 2.24
N ILE A 169 -12.33 15.01 1.86
CA ILE A 169 -13.35 15.71 2.63
C ILE A 169 -14.62 14.88 2.72
N ASN A 170 -15.07 14.30 1.61
CA ASN A 170 -16.23 13.42 1.56
C ASN A 170 -16.03 12.15 2.42
N LEU A 171 -14.83 11.56 2.40
CA LEU A 171 -14.48 10.42 3.25
C LEU A 171 -14.58 10.77 4.74
N LEU A 172 -13.99 11.88 5.15
CA LEU A 172 -13.99 12.33 6.54
C LEU A 172 -15.42 12.69 7.01
N GLU A 173 -16.19 13.39 6.19
CA GLU A 173 -17.59 13.69 6.47
C GLU A 173 -18.41 12.41 6.68
N ASN A 174 -18.25 11.42 5.80
CA ASN A 174 -18.93 10.13 5.92
C ASN A 174 -18.57 9.40 7.22
N LEU A 175 -17.27 9.39 7.57
CA LEU A 175 -16.80 8.77 8.81
C LEU A 175 -17.41 9.43 10.05
N VAL A 176 -17.46 10.77 10.08
CA VAL A 176 -18.06 11.52 11.19
C VAL A 176 -19.57 11.26 11.30
N LYS A 177 -20.29 11.19 10.16
CA LYS A 177 -21.74 10.92 10.16
C LYS A 177 -22.09 9.47 10.54
N SER A 178 -21.16 8.53 10.39
CA SER A 178 -21.36 7.10 10.67
C SER A 178 -20.82 6.66 12.04
N ALA A 179 -20.22 7.54 12.81
CA ALA A 179 -19.72 7.29 14.17
C ALA A 179 -20.80 7.48 15.22
#